data_3190743b2cc9c84bffe226a5e757baf7
#
_entry.id   3190743b2cc9c84bffe226a5e757baf7
#
_cell.length_a   1.000
_cell.length_b   1.000
_cell.length_c   1.000
_cell.angle_alpha   90.00
_cell.angle_beta   90.00
_cell.angle_gamma   90.00
#
_symmetry.space_group_name_H-M   'P 1'
#
loop_
_entity.id
_entity.type
_entity.pdbx_description
1 polymer ?
#
loop_
_entity_poly.entity_id
_entity_poly.type
_entity_poly.pdbx_seq_one_letter_code
_entity_poly.pdbx_strand_id
1 'polypeptide(L)'
;LQSKTESGLPYIVLREAIVNAFIHRSYKVNSPVQIIRYSNRIEITNAGYSLKSIESIGEPGSLARNPHIAAIFHDTNLAETKGTGIKSMRKLLMKSDMMPPTFESSHAANTFTLRLLLHHLINEKDHHWLMKFDAFLLSDNQKTALIFLREVGALDNLSYRQLTGVNILQSSMDLRKMVSSEILQQKGNSKKNTYYVPGKIFLASLEVHQQE
;
A
#
# COMPACT_ATOMS: atom_id res chain seq x y z
N LEU A 1 15.78 17.14 -13.30
CA LEU A 1 14.75 16.41 -14.05
C LEU A 1 14.63 15.02 -13.42
N GLN A 2 13.58 14.75 -12.63
CA GLN A 2 13.30 13.41 -12.13
C GLN A 2 12.75 12.59 -13.29
N SER A 3 13.48 11.54 -13.68
CA SER A 3 12.98 10.61 -14.68
C SER A 3 11.76 9.86 -14.11
N LYS A 4 10.64 9.90 -14.83
CA LYS A 4 9.45 9.08 -14.53
C LYS A 4 9.54 7.80 -15.34
N THR A 5 9.05 6.70 -14.77
CA THR A 5 8.81 5.48 -15.54
C THR A 5 7.62 5.69 -16.48
N GLU A 6 7.40 4.82 -17.47
CA GLU A 6 6.23 4.86 -18.36
C GLU A 6 4.89 4.86 -17.59
N SER A 7 4.87 4.30 -16.39
CA SER A 7 3.70 4.28 -15.49
C SER A 7 3.54 5.57 -14.67
N GLY A 8 4.37 6.60 -14.89
CA GLY A 8 4.35 7.83 -14.08
C GLY A 8 4.98 7.70 -12.69
N LEU A 9 5.36 6.49 -12.26
CA LEU A 9 6.01 6.24 -10.97
C LEU A 9 7.39 6.91 -10.93
N PRO A 10 7.73 7.73 -9.91
CA PRO A 10 9.07 8.31 -9.79
C PRO A 10 10.13 7.22 -9.64
N TYR A 11 11.20 7.28 -10.44
CA TYR A 11 12.30 6.30 -10.40
C TYR A 11 12.87 6.12 -9.00
N ILE A 12 13.02 7.21 -8.25
CA ILE A 12 13.56 7.19 -6.87
C ILE A 12 12.70 6.32 -5.95
N VAL A 13 11.37 6.32 -6.11
CA VAL A 13 10.45 5.49 -5.33
C VAL A 13 10.71 4.00 -5.59
N LEU A 14 10.83 3.62 -6.85
CA LEU A 14 11.10 2.23 -7.22
C LEU A 14 12.49 1.78 -6.75
N ARG A 15 13.52 2.63 -6.94
CA ARG A 15 14.87 2.37 -6.46
C ARG A 15 14.88 2.13 -4.96
N GLU A 16 14.29 3.02 -4.18
CA GLU A 16 14.22 2.93 -2.73
C GLU A 16 13.49 1.65 -2.28
N ALA A 17 12.38 1.30 -2.94
CA ALA A 17 11.64 0.09 -2.65
C ALA A 17 12.47 -1.18 -2.86
N ILE A 18 13.22 -1.25 -3.96
CA ILE A 18 14.10 -2.39 -4.30
C ILE A 18 15.28 -2.47 -3.32
N VAL A 19 15.94 -1.36 -3.05
CA VAL A 19 17.08 -1.29 -2.11
C VAL A 19 16.65 -1.73 -0.72
N ASN A 20 15.50 -1.26 -0.23
CA ASN A 20 14.96 -1.67 1.06
C ASN A 20 14.67 -3.17 1.11
N ALA A 21 14.17 -3.77 0.03
CA ALA A 21 13.93 -5.20 -0.03
C ALA A 21 15.22 -6.00 0.17
N PHE A 22 16.35 -5.57 -0.42
CA PHE A 22 17.66 -6.21 -0.22
C PHE A 22 18.23 -5.95 1.17
N ILE A 23 18.17 -4.73 1.69
CA ILE A 23 18.67 -4.37 3.03
C ILE A 23 17.94 -5.15 4.12
N HIS A 24 16.63 -5.37 3.97
CA HIS A 24 15.80 -5.98 5.01
C HIS A 24 15.48 -7.46 4.79
N ARG A 25 15.88 -8.05 3.66
CA ARG A 25 15.70 -9.48 3.39
C ARG A 25 16.39 -10.35 4.45
N SER A 26 15.75 -11.45 4.80
CA SER A 26 16.39 -12.53 5.56
C SER A 26 17.20 -13.43 4.62
N TYR A 27 18.52 -13.31 4.63
CA TYR A 27 19.44 -14.17 3.83
C TYR A 27 19.59 -15.59 4.42
N LYS A 28 19.01 -15.85 5.60
CA LYS A 28 18.93 -17.21 6.18
C LYS A 28 17.89 -18.08 5.46
N VAL A 29 17.02 -17.47 4.68
CA VAL A 29 15.95 -18.16 3.93
C VAL A 29 16.34 -18.14 2.45
N ASN A 30 16.38 -19.33 1.83
CA ASN A 30 16.65 -19.45 0.40
C ASN A 30 15.38 -19.12 -0.42
N SER A 31 15.03 -17.84 -0.46
CA SER A 31 13.91 -17.32 -1.25
C SER A 31 14.32 -16.00 -1.87
N PRO A 32 14.16 -15.79 -3.18
CA PRO A 32 14.58 -14.55 -3.85
C PRO A 32 13.71 -13.37 -3.42
N VAL A 33 14.19 -12.15 -3.67
CA VAL A 33 13.32 -10.97 -3.73
C VAL A 33 12.45 -11.11 -4.98
N GLN A 34 11.14 -11.04 -4.80
CA GLN A 34 10.16 -11.12 -5.89
C GLN A 34 9.66 -9.73 -6.21
N ILE A 35 9.71 -9.35 -7.47
CA ILE A 35 9.16 -8.09 -7.99
C ILE A 35 8.12 -8.47 -9.04
N ILE A 36 6.84 -8.27 -8.72
CA ILE A 36 5.74 -8.60 -9.61
C ILE A 36 5.08 -7.30 -10.04
N ARG A 37 5.05 -7.05 -11.36
CA ARG A 37 4.31 -5.96 -11.96
C ARG A 37 2.97 -6.48 -12.46
N TYR A 38 1.91 -5.97 -11.85
CA TYR A 38 0.54 -6.08 -12.36
C TYR A 38 0.22 -4.88 -13.25
N SER A 39 -0.91 -4.91 -13.93
CA SER A 39 -1.38 -3.77 -14.76
C SER A 39 -1.55 -2.48 -13.94
N ASN A 40 -1.94 -2.61 -12.67
CA ASN A 40 -2.34 -1.51 -11.77
C ASN A 40 -1.40 -1.29 -10.58
N ARG A 41 -0.43 -2.17 -10.32
CA ARG A 41 0.46 -2.08 -9.15
C ARG A 41 1.77 -2.82 -9.35
N ILE A 42 2.74 -2.50 -8.50
CA ILE A 42 3.97 -3.28 -8.31
C ILE A 42 3.98 -3.81 -6.88
N GLU A 43 4.25 -5.09 -6.72
CA GLU A 43 4.48 -5.74 -5.43
C GLU A 43 5.94 -6.19 -5.34
N ILE A 44 6.60 -5.81 -4.25
CA ILE A 44 7.97 -6.21 -3.93
C ILE A 44 7.94 -6.98 -2.64
N THR A 45 8.24 -8.28 -2.72
CA THR A 45 8.21 -9.20 -1.57
C THR A 45 9.59 -9.78 -1.31
N ASN A 46 9.99 -9.78 -0.05
CA ASN A 46 11.21 -10.45 0.41
C ASN A 46 10.94 -11.37 1.61
N ALA A 47 11.77 -12.39 1.78
CA ALA A 47 11.83 -13.16 3.03
C ALA A 47 12.31 -12.26 4.17
N GLY A 48 11.73 -12.45 5.36
CA GLY A 48 12.00 -11.66 6.56
C GLY A 48 10.88 -10.67 6.87
N TYR A 49 10.21 -10.86 7.99
CA TYR A 49 9.23 -9.90 8.52
C TYR A 49 9.89 -8.59 8.95
N SER A 50 9.14 -7.52 9.12
CA SER A 50 9.66 -6.22 9.59
C SER A 50 10.17 -6.31 11.04
N LEU A 51 11.37 -5.78 11.29
CA LEU A 51 11.93 -5.67 12.64
C LEU A 51 11.29 -4.54 13.45
N LYS A 52 10.64 -3.59 12.78
CA LYS A 52 9.80 -2.55 13.37
C LYS A 52 8.33 -2.95 13.31
N SER A 53 7.51 -2.40 14.19
CA SER A 53 6.06 -2.48 13.98
C SER A 53 5.70 -1.80 12.65
N ILE A 54 4.69 -2.29 11.97
CA ILE A 54 4.26 -1.75 10.67
C ILE A 54 3.86 -0.28 10.83
N GLU A 55 3.25 0.09 11.95
CA GLU A 55 2.83 1.45 12.27
C GLU A 55 4.02 2.43 12.36
N SER A 56 5.19 1.94 12.77
CA SER A 56 6.40 2.76 12.90
C SER A 56 7.29 2.76 11.65
N ILE A 57 6.85 2.13 10.56
CA ILE A 57 7.57 2.20 9.28
C ILE A 57 7.53 3.63 8.73
N GLY A 58 8.73 4.19 8.51
CA GLY A 58 8.94 5.57 8.11
C GLY A 58 9.21 6.52 9.28
N GLU A 59 9.04 6.09 10.53
CA GLU A 59 9.47 6.88 11.69
C GLU A 59 11.00 6.83 11.85
N PRO A 60 11.61 7.87 12.49
CA PRO A 60 13.05 7.93 12.72
C PRO A 60 13.61 6.67 13.39
N GLY A 61 14.89 6.40 13.15
CA GLY A 61 15.58 5.20 13.61
C GLY A 61 15.45 4.05 12.62
N SER A 62 16.57 3.63 12.04
CA SER A 62 16.65 2.48 11.14
C SER A 62 17.03 1.23 11.92
N LEU A 63 16.34 0.11 11.64
CA LEU A 63 16.69 -1.22 12.11
C LEU A 63 16.98 -2.08 10.86
N ALA A 64 18.17 -1.87 10.28
CA ALA A 64 18.59 -2.67 9.14
C ALA A 64 18.85 -4.12 9.57
N ARG A 65 18.23 -5.09 8.89
CA ARG A 65 18.51 -6.52 9.10
C ARG A 65 19.95 -6.87 8.66
N ASN A 66 20.41 -6.21 7.62
CA ASN A 66 21.74 -6.44 7.02
C ASN A 66 22.53 -5.12 6.99
N PRO A 67 23.16 -4.71 8.10
CA PRO A 67 23.82 -3.41 8.20
C PRO A 67 25.00 -3.26 7.22
N HIS A 68 25.74 -4.32 6.92
CA HIS A 68 26.83 -4.27 5.94
C HIS A 68 26.33 -4.04 4.50
N ILE A 69 25.20 -4.67 4.14
CA ILE A 69 24.56 -4.44 2.84
C ILE A 69 24.01 -3.00 2.78
N ALA A 70 23.42 -2.52 3.86
CA ALA A 70 22.97 -1.13 3.96
C ALA A 70 24.11 -0.14 3.77
N ALA A 71 25.28 -0.38 4.38
CA ALA A 71 26.48 0.44 4.20
C ALA A 71 26.93 0.49 2.74
N ILE A 72 27.02 -0.65 2.04
CA ILE A 72 27.39 -0.71 0.62
C ILE A 72 26.43 0.11 -0.25
N PHE A 73 25.12 -0.04 -0.06
CA PHE A 73 24.14 0.74 -0.82
C PHE A 73 24.22 2.24 -0.51
N HIS A 74 24.59 2.59 0.72
CA HIS A 74 24.84 3.96 1.10
C HIS A 74 26.08 4.53 0.43
N ASP A 75 27.21 3.82 0.49
CA ASP A 75 28.49 4.26 -0.11
C ASP A 75 28.41 4.40 -1.63
N THR A 76 27.52 3.62 -2.26
CA THR A 76 27.22 3.70 -3.70
C THR A 76 26.13 4.73 -4.03
N ASN A 77 25.65 5.52 -3.09
CA ASN A 77 24.56 6.48 -3.25
C ASN A 77 23.22 5.87 -3.78
N LEU A 78 23.03 4.58 -3.58
CA LEU A 78 21.79 3.89 -3.95
C LEU A 78 20.75 3.91 -2.81
N ALA A 79 21.20 3.99 -1.55
CA ALA A 79 20.35 4.17 -0.37
C ALA A 79 20.51 5.57 0.22
N GLU A 80 19.40 6.12 0.74
CA GLU A 80 19.47 7.36 1.53
C GLU A 80 19.99 7.09 2.95
N THR A 81 20.78 8.05 3.49
CA THR A 81 21.22 8.03 4.87
C THR A 81 20.05 8.22 5.85
N LYS A 82 20.12 7.62 7.02
CA LYS A 82 19.31 7.95 8.20
C LYS A 82 17.85 7.47 8.21
N GLY A 83 17.47 6.46 7.40
CA GLY A 83 16.11 5.88 7.49
C GLY A 83 15.00 6.83 7.06
N THR A 84 15.29 7.79 6.17
CA THR A 84 14.32 8.75 5.63
C THR A 84 13.66 8.26 4.34
N GLY A 85 14.13 7.15 3.75
CA GLY A 85 13.71 6.66 2.44
C GLY A 85 12.19 6.48 2.30
N ILE A 86 11.53 5.91 3.30
CA ILE A 86 10.06 5.74 3.27
C ILE A 86 9.33 7.09 3.32
N LYS A 87 9.84 8.08 4.08
CA LYS A 87 9.27 9.44 4.09
C LYS A 87 9.45 10.11 2.74
N SER A 88 10.62 9.99 2.15
CA SER A 88 10.92 10.49 0.79
C SER A 88 10.00 9.83 -0.24
N MET A 89 9.82 8.51 -0.17
CA MET A 89 8.92 7.75 -1.03
C MET A 89 7.48 8.27 -0.94
N ARG A 90 6.91 8.40 0.28
CA ARG A 90 5.56 8.95 0.49
C ARG A 90 5.43 10.36 -0.08
N LYS A 91 6.40 11.24 0.20
CA LYS A 91 6.41 12.63 -0.28
C LYS A 91 6.47 12.71 -1.81
N LEU A 92 7.27 11.86 -2.46
CA LEU A 92 7.40 11.83 -3.92
C LEU A 92 6.12 11.30 -4.58
N LEU A 93 5.50 10.26 -4.02
CA LEU A 93 4.23 9.74 -4.51
C LEU A 93 3.13 10.80 -4.41
N MET A 94 3.02 11.45 -3.24
CA MET A 94 2.05 12.54 -3.05
C MET A 94 2.26 13.70 -4.03
N LYS A 95 3.51 14.11 -4.29
CA LYS A 95 3.83 15.15 -5.30
C LYS A 95 3.51 14.72 -6.73
N SER A 96 3.38 13.43 -6.99
CA SER A 96 3.01 12.87 -8.27
C SER A 96 1.54 12.48 -8.33
N ASP A 97 0.73 12.94 -7.37
CA ASP A 97 -0.69 12.60 -7.22
C ASP A 97 -0.95 11.10 -7.23
N MET A 98 -0.02 10.32 -6.67
CA MET A 98 -0.12 8.86 -6.55
C MET A 98 -0.43 8.45 -5.13
N MET A 99 -1.07 7.29 -4.97
CA MET A 99 -1.38 6.72 -3.67
C MET A 99 -0.11 6.40 -2.88
N PRO A 100 -0.12 6.56 -1.54
CA PRO A 100 1.00 6.19 -0.69
C PRO A 100 1.25 4.68 -0.76
N PRO A 101 2.50 4.22 -0.47
CA PRO A 101 2.83 2.81 -0.45
C PRO A 101 2.13 2.13 0.72
N THR A 102 1.72 0.88 0.55
CA THR A 102 1.24 0.03 1.63
C THR A 102 2.24 -1.08 1.94
N PHE A 103 2.28 -1.49 3.20
CA PHE A 103 3.22 -2.47 3.72
C PHE A 103 2.47 -3.59 4.43
N GLU A 104 2.88 -4.81 4.18
CA GLU A 104 2.39 -5.99 4.87
C GLU A 104 3.58 -6.76 5.45
N SER A 105 3.48 -7.23 6.69
CA SER A 105 4.51 -8.01 7.35
C SER A 105 3.87 -9.21 8.05
N SER A 106 4.29 -10.40 7.66
CA SER A 106 3.82 -11.65 8.27
C SER A 106 4.96 -12.34 9.02
N HIS A 107 4.83 -12.43 10.35
CA HIS A 107 5.74 -13.25 11.16
C HIS A 107 5.56 -14.75 10.86
N ALA A 108 4.32 -15.20 10.65
CA ALA A 108 4.02 -16.60 10.38
C ALA A 108 4.60 -17.07 9.04
N ALA A 109 4.44 -16.27 7.99
CA ALA A 109 5.00 -16.56 6.67
C ALA A 109 6.48 -16.13 6.54
N ASN A 110 7.01 -15.39 7.52
CA ASN A 110 8.34 -14.76 7.48
C ASN A 110 8.57 -13.94 6.21
N THR A 111 7.60 -13.09 5.86
CA THR A 111 7.63 -12.26 4.65
C THR A 111 7.34 -10.80 4.96
N PHE A 112 7.82 -9.94 4.07
CA PHE A 112 7.49 -8.53 4.00
C PHE A 112 7.15 -8.18 2.55
N THR A 113 6.02 -7.49 2.35
CA THR A 113 5.57 -7.06 1.03
C THR A 113 5.32 -5.56 1.03
N LEU A 114 5.89 -4.87 0.07
CA LEU A 114 5.60 -3.47 -0.26
C LEU A 114 4.75 -3.44 -1.53
N ARG A 115 3.66 -2.65 -1.53
CA ARG A 115 2.81 -2.41 -2.71
C ARG A 115 2.86 -0.94 -3.11
N LEU A 116 3.10 -0.71 -4.40
CA LEU A 116 3.04 0.59 -5.05
C LEU A 116 1.92 0.54 -6.08
N LEU A 117 0.84 1.30 -5.86
CA LEU A 117 -0.21 1.45 -6.87
C LEU A 117 0.28 2.35 -7.99
N LEU A 118 0.02 1.94 -9.25
CA LEU A 118 0.38 2.70 -10.45
C LEU A 118 -0.77 3.64 -10.87
N HIS A 119 -1.57 4.06 -9.90
CA HIS A 119 -2.73 4.90 -10.06
C HIS A 119 -2.49 6.30 -9.50
N HIS A 120 -2.95 7.32 -10.21
CA HIS A 120 -3.15 8.63 -9.63
C HIS A 120 -4.24 8.58 -8.55
N LEU A 121 -4.18 9.47 -7.56
CA LEU A 121 -5.04 9.47 -6.38
C LEU A 121 -6.53 9.38 -6.74
N ILE A 122 -7.01 10.17 -7.70
CA ILE A 122 -8.37 10.09 -8.25
C ILE A 122 -8.32 10.69 -9.65
N ASN A 123 -8.49 9.89 -10.69
CA ASN A 123 -8.61 10.37 -12.06
C ASN A 123 -10.09 10.58 -12.44
N GLU A 124 -10.37 11.13 -13.63
CA GLU A 124 -11.74 11.38 -14.08
C GLU A 124 -12.62 10.12 -14.11
N LYS A 125 -12.06 8.97 -14.47
CA LYS A 125 -12.79 7.68 -14.46
C LYS A 125 -13.12 7.26 -13.03
N ASP A 126 -12.22 7.51 -12.08
CA ASP A 126 -12.45 7.23 -10.66
C ASP A 126 -13.54 8.14 -10.11
N HIS A 127 -13.53 9.44 -10.46
CA HIS A 127 -14.61 10.36 -10.11
C HIS A 127 -15.95 9.87 -10.61
N HIS A 128 -16.04 9.50 -11.89
CA HIS A 128 -17.29 9.00 -12.46
C HIS A 128 -17.78 7.71 -11.78
N TRP A 129 -16.87 6.80 -11.47
CA TRP A 129 -17.21 5.58 -10.73
C TRP A 129 -17.63 5.88 -9.29
N LEU A 130 -16.95 6.80 -8.59
CA LEU A 130 -17.27 7.20 -7.22
C LEU A 130 -18.65 7.90 -7.09
N MET A 131 -19.11 8.59 -8.14
CA MET A 131 -20.47 9.18 -8.17
C MET A 131 -21.57 8.13 -7.92
N LYS A 132 -21.36 6.85 -8.25
CA LYS A 132 -22.29 5.77 -7.95
C LYS A 132 -22.51 5.55 -6.44
N PHE A 133 -21.63 6.11 -5.61
CA PHE A 133 -21.69 6.03 -4.14
C PHE A 133 -22.11 7.35 -3.47
N ASP A 134 -22.54 8.37 -4.23
CA ASP A 134 -22.89 9.70 -3.66
C ASP A 134 -24.00 9.64 -2.61
N ALA A 135 -24.96 8.74 -2.77
CA ALA A 135 -26.04 8.52 -1.79
C ALA A 135 -25.52 8.10 -0.40
N PHE A 136 -24.29 7.58 -0.28
CA PHE A 136 -23.70 7.12 0.97
C PHE A 136 -22.90 8.20 1.69
N LEU A 137 -22.72 9.38 1.10
CA LEU A 137 -21.98 10.52 1.65
C LEU A 137 -20.61 10.10 2.19
N LEU A 138 -19.82 9.46 1.33
CA LEU A 138 -18.50 8.96 1.69
C LEU A 138 -17.49 10.11 1.85
N SER A 139 -16.66 10.01 2.90
CA SER A 139 -15.51 10.90 3.07
C SER A 139 -14.42 10.60 2.02
N ASP A 140 -13.49 11.53 1.83
CA ASP A 140 -12.36 11.35 0.89
C ASP A 140 -11.49 10.15 1.28
N ASN A 141 -11.34 9.87 2.58
CA ASN A 141 -10.65 8.69 3.07
C ASN A 141 -11.37 7.40 2.66
N GLN A 142 -12.69 7.36 2.77
CA GLN A 142 -13.50 6.22 2.35
C GLN A 142 -13.45 6.04 0.82
N LYS A 143 -13.50 7.13 0.04
CA LYS A 143 -13.34 7.10 -1.42
C LYS A 143 -11.98 6.54 -1.83
N THR A 144 -10.91 7.01 -1.18
CA THR A 144 -9.53 6.49 -1.40
C THR A 144 -9.46 4.99 -1.11
N ALA A 145 -10.07 4.55 -0.01
CA ALA A 145 -10.12 3.13 0.36
C ALA A 145 -10.90 2.28 -0.65
N LEU A 146 -11.97 2.81 -1.24
CA LEU A 146 -12.75 2.12 -2.29
C LEU A 146 -11.92 1.92 -3.57
N ILE A 147 -11.16 2.95 -3.98
CA ILE A 147 -10.26 2.83 -5.13
C ILE A 147 -9.21 1.75 -4.85
N PHE A 148 -8.57 1.78 -3.68
CA PHE A 148 -7.61 0.75 -3.29
C PHE A 148 -8.24 -0.65 -3.31
N LEU A 149 -9.43 -0.81 -2.75
CA LEU A 149 -10.14 -2.09 -2.73
C LEU A 149 -10.43 -2.60 -4.15
N ARG A 150 -10.79 -1.71 -5.08
CA ARG A 150 -11.01 -2.08 -6.48
C ARG A 150 -9.74 -2.62 -7.13
N GLU A 151 -8.60 -2.01 -6.82
CA GLU A 151 -7.32 -2.37 -7.43
C GLU A 151 -6.67 -3.62 -6.79
N VAL A 152 -6.86 -3.83 -5.50
CA VAL A 152 -6.18 -4.89 -4.73
C VAL A 152 -7.10 -6.08 -4.42
N GLY A 153 -8.41 -5.84 -4.35
CA GLY A 153 -9.43 -6.86 -4.07
C GLY A 153 -9.72 -7.09 -2.59
N ALA A 154 -8.85 -6.62 -1.69
CA ALA A 154 -9.04 -6.72 -0.25
C ALA A 154 -8.43 -5.52 0.48
N LEU A 155 -8.97 -5.19 1.64
CA LEU A 155 -8.56 -4.09 2.50
C LEU A 155 -8.64 -4.53 3.95
N ASP A 156 -7.65 -4.20 4.77
CA ASP A 156 -7.73 -4.35 6.23
C ASP A 156 -7.61 -2.99 6.93
N ASN A 157 -7.78 -2.98 8.26
CA ASN A 157 -7.67 -1.76 9.04
C ASN A 157 -6.29 -1.11 8.92
N LEU A 158 -5.24 -1.91 8.81
CA LEU A 158 -3.88 -1.42 8.67
C LEU A 158 -3.68 -0.71 7.33
N SER A 159 -4.06 -1.33 6.23
CA SER A 159 -3.99 -0.74 4.89
C SER A 159 -4.82 0.54 4.80
N TYR A 160 -6.02 0.55 5.38
CA TYR A 160 -6.85 1.76 5.47
C TYR A 160 -6.09 2.92 6.13
N ARG A 161 -5.45 2.66 7.28
CA ARG A 161 -4.67 3.68 8.00
C ARG A 161 -3.41 4.13 7.23
N GLN A 162 -2.74 3.21 6.54
CA GLN A 162 -1.58 3.55 5.71
C GLN A 162 -1.95 4.46 4.54
N LEU A 163 -3.12 4.26 3.95
CA LEU A 163 -3.64 5.05 2.84
C LEU A 163 -4.11 6.44 3.28
N THR A 164 -4.76 6.52 4.43
CA THR A 164 -5.50 7.72 4.83
C THR A 164 -4.83 8.52 5.93
N GLY A 165 -3.89 7.94 6.66
CA GLY A 165 -3.22 8.56 7.80
C GLY A 165 -4.07 8.65 9.08
N VAL A 166 -5.30 8.13 9.10
CA VAL A 166 -6.16 8.18 10.29
C VAL A 166 -5.74 7.19 11.37
N ASN A 167 -6.19 7.41 12.59
CA ASN A 167 -5.94 6.51 13.72
C ASN A 167 -6.81 5.24 13.68
N ILE A 168 -6.54 4.29 14.58
CA ILE A 168 -7.25 2.99 14.68
C ILE A 168 -8.75 3.16 14.94
N LEU A 169 -9.14 4.13 15.75
CA LEU A 169 -10.54 4.35 16.11
C LEU A 169 -11.33 4.82 14.89
N GLN A 170 -10.84 5.87 14.21
CA GLN A 170 -11.47 6.43 13.03
C GLN A 170 -11.56 5.40 11.90
N SER A 171 -10.48 4.67 11.62
CA SER A 171 -10.49 3.63 10.58
C SER A 171 -11.51 2.53 10.89
N SER A 172 -11.65 2.13 12.16
CA SER A 172 -12.65 1.13 12.57
C SER A 172 -14.08 1.64 12.43
N MET A 173 -14.32 2.91 12.69
CA MET A 173 -15.64 3.54 12.49
C MET A 173 -15.99 3.63 11.00
N ASP A 174 -15.06 4.09 10.18
CA ASP A 174 -15.23 4.22 8.73
C ASP A 174 -15.53 2.87 8.08
N LEU A 175 -14.72 1.85 8.40
CA LEU A 175 -14.90 0.49 7.87
C LEU A 175 -16.23 -0.13 8.30
N ARG A 176 -16.65 0.03 9.57
CA ARG A 176 -17.98 -0.44 10.04
C ARG A 176 -19.12 0.26 9.32
N LYS A 177 -19.03 1.60 9.11
CA LYS A 177 -20.03 2.36 8.34
C LYS A 177 -20.16 1.78 6.93
N MET A 178 -19.06 1.48 6.26
CA MET A 178 -19.08 0.92 4.90
C MET A 178 -19.59 -0.52 4.88
N VAL A 179 -19.39 -1.30 5.94
CA VAL A 179 -19.98 -2.65 6.07
C VAL A 179 -21.49 -2.56 6.30
N SER A 180 -21.96 -1.68 7.20
CA SER A 180 -23.39 -1.50 7.45
C SER A 180 -24.17 -1.00 6.23
N SER A 181 -23.49 -0.32 5.32
CA SER A 181 -24.04 0.13 4.03
C SER A 181 -23.90 -0.90 2.91
N GLU A 182 -23.49 -2.14 3.20
CA GLU A 182 -23.26 -3.21 2.23
C GLU A 182 -22.23 -2.85 1.11
N ILE A 183 -21.47 -1.77 1.27
CA ILE A 183 -20.37 -1.39 0.37
C ILE A 183 -19.21 -2.36 0.56
N LEU A 184 -18.90 -2.72 1.81
CA LEU A 184 -17.89 -3.71 2.16
C LEU A 184 -18.55 -4.96 2.77
N GLN A 185 -17.88 -6.10 2.58
CA GLN A 185 -18.18 -7.32 3.32
C GLN A 185 -16.99 -7.66 4.21
N GLN A 186 -17.23 -7.80 5.52
CA GLN A 186 -16.21 -8.25 6.46
C GLN A 186 -15.96 -9.76 6.32
N LYS A 187 -14.70 -10.15 6.33
CA LYS A 187 -14.21 -11.54 6.34
C LYS A 187 -13.22 -11.73 7.50
N GLY A 188 -12.95 -13.00 7.81
CA GLY A 188 -12.04 -13.40 8.90
C GLY A 188 -12.75 -13.68 10.22
N ASN A 189 -12.18 -14.60 11.02
CA ASN A 189 -12.81 -15.14 12.22
C ASN A 189 -12.25 -14.57 13.52
N SER A 190 -11.31 -13.63 13.45
CA SER A 190 -10.70 -13.02 14.63
C SER A 190 -10.28 -11.58 14.36
N LYS A 191 -10.12 -10.77 15.43
CA LYS A 191 -9.64 -9.37 15.31
C LYS A 191 -8.31 -9.24 14.56
N LYS A 192 -7.44 -10.25 14.63
CA LYS A 192 -6.13 -10.23 13.94
C LYS A 192 -6.21 -10.58 12.44
N ASN A 193 -7.26 -11.32 12.04
CA ASN A 193 -7.42 -11.80 10.66
C ASN A 193 -8.64 -11.15 9.98
N THR A 194 -9.15 -10.04 10.52
CA THR A 194 -10.27 -9.31 9.91
C THR A 194 -9.77 -8.54 8.70
N TYR A 195 -10.42 -8.77 7.56
CA TYR A 195 -10.25 -8.00 6.34
C TYR A 195 -11.60 -7.76 5.66
N TYR A 196 -11.63 -6.87 4.70
CA TYR A 196 -12.82 -6.44 4.00
C TYR A 196 -12.65 -6.67 2.51
N VAL A 197 -13.70 -7.15 1.88
CA VAL A 197 -13.79 -7.38 0.44
C VAL A 197 -14.96 -6.59 -0.14
N PRO A 198 -15.09 -6.47 -1.47
CA PRO A 198 -16.25 -5.87 -2.11
C PRO A 198 -17.57 -6.42 -1.56
N GLY A 199 -18.46 -5.56 -1.10
CA GLY A 199 -19.83 -5.88 -0.71
C GLY A 199 -20.79 -5.82 -1.90
N LYS A 200 -22.07 -6.04 -1.66
CA LYS A 200 -23.10 -6.08 -2.72
C LYS A 200 -23.18 -4.80 -3.53
N ILE A 201 -23.19 -3.63 -2.85
CA ILE A 201 -23.27 -2.31 -3.50
C ILE A 201 -22.03 -2.07 -4.35
N PHE A 202 -20.84 -2.43 -3.83
CA PHE A 202 -19.60 -2.30 -4.57
C PHE A 202 -19.60 -3.15 -5.84
N LEU A 203 -19.98 -4.43 -5.74
CA LEU A 203 -20.02 -5.35 -6.89
C LEU A 203 -20.99 -4.85 -7.96
N ALA A 204 -22.20 -4.42 -7.57
CA ALA A 204 -23.17 -3.83 -8.48
C ALA A 204 -22.63 -2.60 -9.23
N SER A 205 -21.73 -1.82 -8.59
CA SER A 205 -21.10 -0.66 -9.23
C SER A 205 -20.13 -1.02 -10.36
N LEU A 206 -19.62 -2.25 -10.39
CA LEU A 206 -18.68 -2.74 -11.43
C LEU A 206 -19.41 -3.31 -12.67
N GLU A 207 -20.63 -3.83 -12.51
CA GLU A 207 -21.35 -4.55 -13.57
C GLU A 207 -21.87 -3.64 -14.70
N VAL A 208 -21.94 -2.33 -14.50
CA VAL A 208 -22.50 -1.38 -15.48
C VAL A 208 -21.57 -1.10 -16.68
N HIS A 209 -20.36 -1.61 -16.71
CA HIS A 209 -19.38 -1.37 -17.79
C HIS A 209 -19.30 -2.45 -18.88
N GLN A 210 -20.21 -3.44 -18.90
CA GLN A 210 -20.21 -4.47 -19.93
C GLN A 210 -21.29 -4.27 -21.03
N GLN A 211 -21.99 -3.12 -21.01
CA GLN A 211 -23.10 -2.88 -21.96
C GLN A 211 -22.94 -1.58 -22.79
N GLU A 212 -21.74 -1.00 -22.93
CA GLU A 212 -21.45 0.06 -23.90
C GLU A 212 -20.34 -0.33 -24.86
#